data_ce799384dce2e92aa6f59155cfbc1276
#
_entry.id   ce799384dce2e92aa6f59155cfbc1276
#
_cell.length_a   1.000
_cell.length_b   1.000
_cell.length_c   1.000
_cell.angle_alpha   90.00
_cell.angle_beta   90.00
_cell.angle_gamma   90.00
#
_symmetry.space_group_name_H-M   'P 1'
#
loop_
_entity.id
_entity.type
_entity.pdbx_description
1 polymer ?
#
loop_
_entity_poly.entity_id
_entity_poly.type
_entity_poly.pdbx_seq_one_letter_code
_entity_poly.pdbx_strand_id
1 'polypeptide(L)'
;MENIIQVPIKEEVEKSLLDYGMSIITDRALPSTEDDLKPVNRRLLYDMFDKGFFNDKKFVKCAQPVGDTMARFHPHGDSSIYGALAWMSQPWNMRYPLITWHGNNGSRDGDEPAAYRYTECKLSKIGEEMLADIKKNTIDWQNAYTDEEQEPVYLPGRIPNLIVNGTSGIAWAMACSFAPHNLTEVMEAAIYLLDNPTSYIVVTAALA
;
A
#
# COMPACT_ATOMS: atom_id res chain seq x y z
N MET A 1 3.59 -22.05 -43.33
CA MET A 1 2.15 -22.30 -43.10
C MET A 1 1.90 -21.81 -41.67
N GLU A 2 1.13 -20.75 -41.49
CA GLU A 2 0.73 -20.31 -40.17
C GLU A 2 -0.21 -21.36 -39.56
N ASN A 3 0.11 -21.86 -38.40
CA ASN A 3 -0.78 -22.75 -37.63
C ASN A 3 -1.93 -21.90 -37.06
N ILE A 4 -3.05 -21.92 -37.76
CA ILE A 4 -4.28 -21.30 -37.25
C ILE A 4 -4.88 -22.26 -36.21
N ILE A 5 -4.90 -21.85 -34.95
CA ILE A 5 -5.55 -22.56 -33.85
C ILE A 5 -6.97 -21.98 -33.72
N GLN A 6 -7.97 -22.83 -33.87
CA GLN A 6 -9.37 -22.44 -33.60
C GLN A 6 -9.68 -22.65 -32.11
N VAL A 7 -10.02 -21.58 -31.42
CA VAL A 7 -10.44 -21.61 -30.02
C VAL A 7 -11.91 -21.16 -29.92
N PRO A 8 -12.79 -21.89 -29.22
CA PRO A 8 -14.15 -21.45 -28.97
C PRO A 8 -14.16 -20.16 -28.18
N ILE A 9 -14.85 -19.13 -28.67
CA ILE A 9 -14.89 -17.80 -28.02
C ILE A 9 -15.35 -17.86 -26.55
N LYS A 10 -16.26 -18.80 -26.25
CA LYS A 10 -16.75 -18.97 -24.86
C LYS A 10 -15.64 -19.40 -23.90
N GLU A 11 -14.86 -20.40 -24.29
CA GLU A 11 -13.75 -20.90 -23.46
C GLU A 11 -12.67 -19.84 -23.24
N GLU A 12 -12.34 -19.08 -24.30
CA GLU A 12 -11.35 -18.01 -24.22
C GLU A 12 -11.82 -16.87 -23.32
N VAL A 13 -13.10 -16.46 -23.43
CA VAL A 13 -13.67 -15.41 -22.58
C VAL A 13 -13.76 -15.87 -21.11
N GLU A 14 -14.20 -17.08 -20.83
CA GLU A 14 -14.28 -17.61 -19.47
C GLU A 14 -12.89 -17.64 -18.80
N LYS A 15 -11.87 -18.13 -19.52
CA LYS A 15 -10.50 -18.18 -19.03
C LYS A 15 -9.93 -16.78 -18.80
N SER A 16 -10.03 -15.90 -19.80
CA SER A 16 -9.51 -14.53 -19.70
C SER A 16 -10.18 -13.72 -18.59
N LEU A 17 -11.51 -13.91 -18.38
CA LEU A 17 -12.23 -13.28 -17.28
C LEU A 17 -11.76 -13.79 -15.92
N LEU A 18 -11.51 -15.09 -15.80
CA LEU A 18 -11.00 -15.68 -14.54
C LEU A 18 -9.60 -15.14 -14.23
N ASP A 19 -8.70 -15.19 -15.19
CA ASP A 19 -7.32 -14.70 -15.05
C ASP A 19 -7.29 -13.21 -14.68
N TYR A 20 -8.12 -12.39 -15.36
CA TYR A 20 -8.26 -10.97 -15.04
C TYR A 20 -8.85 -10.74 -13.65
N GLY A 21 -9.91 -11.48 -13.29
CA GLY A 21 -10.53 -11.40 -11.96
C GLY A 21 -9.54 -11.75 -10.85
N MET A 22 -8.73 -12.78 -11.02
CA MET A 22 -7.69 -13.16 -10.07
C MET A 22 -6.64 -12.07 -9.93
N SER A 23 -6.16 -11.50 -11.02
CA SER A 23 -5.16 -10.42 -10.97
C SER A 23 -5.69 -9.15 -10.27
N ILE A 24 -6.98 -8.83 -10.42
CA ILE A 24 -7.58 -7.70 -9.68
C ILE A 24 -7.59 -7.97 -8.17
N ILE A 25 -7.85 -9.20 -7.76
CA ILE A 25 -7.89 -9.57 -6.35
C ILE A 25 -6.49 -9.50 -5.74
N THR A 26 -5.52 -10.18 -6.37
CA THR A 26 -4.16 -10.34 -5.81
C THR A 26 -3.28 -9.12 -5.98
N ASP A 27 -3.35 -8.45 -7.14
CA ASP A 27 -2.32 -7.49 -7.55
C ASP A 27 -2.81 -6.03 -7.56
N ARG A 28 -4.07 -5.76 -7.18
CA ARG A 28 -4.61 -4.41 -7.28
C ARG A 28 -5.48 -3.97 -6.10
N ALA A 29 -6.53 -4.73 -5.77
CA ALA A 29 -7.64 -4.19 -5.00
C ALA A 29 -7.57 -4.49 -3.51
N LEU A 30 -7.04 -5.64 -3.13
CA LEU A 30 -6.97 -6.05 -1.74
C LEU A 30 -5.59 -5.76 -1.16
N PRO A 31 -5.54 -5.27 0.08
CA PRO A 31 -4.28 -5.10 0.81
C PRO A 31 -3.75 -6.46 1.28
N SER A 32 -2.45 -6.54 1.46
CA SER A 32 -1.78 -7.66 2.12
C SER A 32 -2.07 -7.64 3.62
N THR A 33 -2.18 -8.81 4.24
CA THR A 33 -2.40 -8.92 5.69
C THR A 33 -1.17 -8.53 6.51
N GLU A 34 0.01 -8.65 5.93
CA GLU A 34 1.28 -8.42 6.59
C GLU A 34 1.57 -6.93 6.81
N ASP A 35 1.27 -6.09 5.81
CA ASP A 35 1.60 -4.67 5.84
C ASP A 35 0.42 -3.72 5.60
N ASP A 36 -0.78 -4.27 5.29
CA ASP A 36 -1.99 -3.50 4.95
C ASP A 36 -1.83 -2.60 3.71
N LEU A 37 -0.98 -2.96 2.80
CA LEU A 37 -0.71 -2.15 1.63
C LEU A 37 -1.20 -2.84 0.35
N LYS A 38 -1.82 -2.04 -0.50
CA LYS A 38 -2.01 -2.41 -1.90
C LYS A 38 -0.66 -2.31 -2.62
N PRO A 39 -0.44 -3.08 -3.70
CA PRO A 39 0.85 -3.07 -4.39
C PRO A 39 1.36 -1.68 -4.77
N VAL A 40 0.50 -0.78 -5.25
CA VAL A 40 0.90 0.59 -5.60
C VAL A 40 1.41 1.38 -4.39
N ASN A 41 0.78 1.24 -3.22
CA ASN A 41 1.18 1.93 -2.00
C ASN A 41 2.53 1.41 -1.49
N ARG A 42 2.71 0.08 -1.50
CA ARG A 42 3.96 -0.56 -1.11
C ARG A 42 5.13 -0.12 -2.00
N ARG A 43 4.93 -0.11 -3.31
CA ARG A 43 5.93 0.33 -4.29
C ARG A 43 6.31 1.79 -4.11
N LEU A 44 5.35 2.67 -3.86
CA LEU A 44 5.60 4.08 -3.56
C LEU A 44 6.44 4.27 -2.29
N LEU A 45 6.06 3.61 -1.19
CA LEU A 45 6.81 3.71 0.06
C LEU A 45 8.22 3.15 -0.08
N TYR A 46 8.37 2.03 -0.78
CA TYR A 46 9.67 1.43 -1.04
C TYR A 46 10.55 2.32 -1.90
N ASP A 47 10.03 2.87 -2.99
CA ASP A 47 10.77 3.82 -3.84
C ASP A 47 11.21 5.06 -3.07
N MET A 48 10.33 5.64 -2.27
CA MET A 48 10.65 6.81 -1.44
C MET A 48 11.74 6.49 -0.41
N PHE A 49 11.74 5.28 0.15
CA PHE A 49 12.78 4.83 1.08
C PHE A 49 14.12 4.62 0.35
N ASP A 50 14.11 3.95 -0.79
CA ASP A 50 15.31 3.70 -1.61
C ASP A 50 15.98 5.00 -2.06
N LYS A 51 15.18 6.01 -2.45
CA LYS A 51 15.65 7.35 -2.82
C LYS A 51 16.01 8.24 -1.62
N GLY A 52 15.72 7.82 -0.41
CA GLY A 52 16.06 8.56 0.80
C GLY A 52 15.18 9.77 1.09
N PHE A 53 13.87 9.71 0.72
CA PHE A 53 12.91 10.80 1.00
C PHE A 53 12.37 10.70 2.43
N PHE A 54 13.28 10.71 3.41
CA PHE A 54 12.99 10.52 4.82
C PHE A 54 12.38 11.74 5.49
N ASN A 55 11.79 11.54 6.66
CA ASN A 55 11.13 12.58 7.44
C ASN A 55 12.07 13.72 7.85
N ASP A 56 13.34 13.41 8.13
CA ASP A 56 14.38 14.38 8.49
C ASP A 56 14.93 15.17 7.29
N LYS A 57 14.58 14.78 6.07
CA LYS A 57 15.05 15.39 4.83
C LYS A 57 14.09 16.47 4.33
N LYS A 58 14.53 17.20 3.32
CA LYS A 58 13.72 18.20 2.63
C LYS A 58 12.57 17.53 1.89
N PHE A 59 11.47 18.24 1.73
CA PHE A 59 10.39 17.85 0.85
C PHE A 59 10.87 17.75 -0.60
N VAL A 60 10.31 16.78 -1.32
CA VAL A 60 10.52 16.59 -2.76
C VAL A 60 9.20 16.81 -3.50
N LYS A 61 9.26 17.24 -4.75
CA LYS A 61 8.04 17.33 -5.58
C LYS A 61 7.41 15.95 -5.75
N CYS A 62 6.09 15.86 -5.59
CA CYS A 62 5.37 14.60 -5.76
C CYS A 62 5.54 13.99 -7.16
N ALA A 63 5.90 14.80 -8.14
CA ALA A 63 6.26 14.33 -9.48
C ALA A 63 7.43 13.34 -9.48
N GLN A 64 8.35 13.44 -8.51
CA GLN A 64 9.53 12.58 -8.46
C GLN A 64 9.18 11.16 -8.02
N PRO A 65 8.61 10.89 -6.82
CA PRO A 65 8.24 9.52 -6.44
C PRO A 65 7.18 8.92 -7.37
N VAL A 66 6.28 9.70 -7.94
CA VAL A 66 5.31 9.20 -8.92
C VAL A 66 6.01 8.72 -10.19
N GLY A 67 6.92 9.51 -10.74
CA GLY A 67 7.67 9.16 -11.95
C GLY A 67 8.62 7.98 -11.73
N ASP A 68 9.36 7.98 -10.62
CA ASP A 68 10.30 6.91 -10.29
C ASP A 68 9.56 5.58 -10.05
N THR A 69 8.47 5.58 -9.27
CA THR A 69 7.64 4.38 -9.05
C THR A 69 7.05 3.85 -10.35
N MET A 70 6.55 4.74 -11.23
CA MET A 70 5.99 4.34 -12.52
C MET A 70 7.05 3.69 -13.42
N ALA A 71 8.23 4.24 -13.44
CA ALA A 71 9.31 3.74 -14.30
C ALA A 71 9.90 2.42 -13.82
N ARG A 72 9.99 2.21 -12.50
CA ARG A 72 10.72 1.08 -11.91
C ARG A 72 9.81 -0.09 -11.51
N PHE A 73 8.64 0.19 -10.94
CA PHE A 73 7.87 -0.82 -10.22
C PHE A 73 6.41 -0.95 -10.67
N HIS A 74 5.80 0.13 -11.16
CA HIS A 74 4.35 0.14 -11.36
C HIS A 74 3.96 0.73 -12.72
N PRO A 75 3.88 -0.10 -13.79
CA PRO A 75 3.65 0.35 -15.17
C PRO A 75 2.18 0.73 -15.41
N HIS A 76 1.68 1.72 -14.70
CA HIS A 76 0.32 2.24 -14.79
C HIS A 76 0.32 3.78 -14.88
N GLY A 77 -0.86 4.36 -15.14
CA GLY A 77 -0.99 5.80 -15.29
C GLY A 77 -0.56 6.59 -14.05
N ASP A 78 0.12 7.71 -14.26
CA ASP A 78 0.63 8.62 -13.24
C ASP A 78 -0.47 9.14 -12.28
N SER A 79 -1.67 9.37 -12.81
CA SER A 79 -2.82 9.84 -12.02
C SER A 79 -3.24 8.83 -10.94
N SER A 80 -3.20 7.53 -11.23
CA SER A 80 -3.52 6.49 -10.26
C SER A 80 -2.45 6.39 -9.17
N ILE A 81 -1.18 6.49 -9.54
CA ILE A 81 -0.03 6.47 -8.60
C ILE A 81 -0.08 7.72 -7.72
N TYR A 82 -0.33 8.90 -8.32
CA TYR A 82 -0.46 10.14 -7.57
C TYR A 82 -1.65 10.14 -6.62
N GLY A 83 -2.79 9.60 -7.04
CA GLY A 83 -3.96 9.41 -6.18
C GLY A 83 -3.65 8.55 -4.96
N ALA A 84 -2.93 7.44 -5.14
CA ALA A 84 -2.49 6.58 -4.05
C ALA A 84 -1.51 7.29 -3.10
N LEU A 85 -0.57 8.07 -3.62
CA LEU A 85 0.35 8.88 -2.83
C LEU A 85 -0.38 9.93 -1.99
N ALA A 86 -1.32 10.67 -2.60
CA ALA A 86 -2.13 11.65 -1.92
C ALA A 86 -3.00 11.01 -0.82
N TRP A 87 -3.64 9.87 -1.11
CA TRP A 87 -4.47 9.14 -0.16
C TRP A 87 -3.70 8.77 1.12
N MET A 88 -2.44 8.33 1.01
CA MET A 88 -1.58 8.01 2.15
C MET A 88 -1.18 9.23 3.00
N SER A 89 -1.43 10.45 2.53
CA SER A 89 -1.17 11.70 3.28
C SER A 89 -2.39 12.29 3.95
N GLN A 90 -3.60 11.80 3.62
CA GLN A 90 -4.86 12.41 4.00
C GLN A 90 -5.34 11.92 5.39
N PRO A 91 -5.47 12.80 6.39
CA PRO A 91 -5.82 12.40 7.76
C PRO A 91 -7.28 11.95 7.93
N TRP A 92 -8.11 12.15 6.91
CA TRP A 92 -9.48 11.62 6.88
C TRP A 92 -9.58 10.23 6.25
N ASN A 93 -8.53 9.77 5.55
CA ASN A 93 -8.43 8.45 4.95
C ASN A 93 -7.54 7.50 5.76
N MET A 94 -6.49 8.05 6.40
CA MET A 94 -5.59 7.29 7.26
C MET A 94 -5.55 7.92 8.65
N ARG A 95 -5.80 7.13 9.69
CA ARG A 95 -5.71 7.61 11.07
C ARG A 95 -4.29 8.09 11.40
N TYR A 96 -3.29 7.40 10.87
CA TYR A 96 -1.87 7.74 10.97
C TYR A 96 -1.25 7.79 9.59
N PRO A 97 -1.22 8.97 8.93
CA PRO A 97 -0.71 9.11 7.57
C PRO A 97 0.74 8.63 7.42
N LEU A 98 1.00 7.84 6.39
CA LEU A 98 2.34 7.31 6.09
C LEU A 98 3.20 8.33 5.33
N ILE A 99 2.58 9.33 4.75
CA ILE A 99 3.22 10.40 3.98
C ILE A 99 2.98 11.74 4.64
N THR A 100 4.02 12.54 4.78
CA THR A 100 3.95 13.96 5.14
C THR A 100 3.82 14.79 3.86
N TRP A 101 2.86 15.69 3.83
CA TRP A 101 2.48 16.44 2.64
C TRP A 101 2.67 17.94 2.82
N HIS A 102 3.01 18.62 1.73
CA HIS A 102 3.09 20.06 1.65
C HIS A 102 2.34 20.56 0.40
N GLY A 103 1.35 21.40 0.61
CA GLY A 103 0.42 21.87 -0.41
C GLY A 103 -0.99 21.30 -0.24
N ASN A 104 -1.84 21.51 -1.23
CA ASN A 104 -3.23 21.00 -1.22
C ASN A 104 -3.24 19.51 -1.58
N ASN A 105 -3.68 18.66 -0.64
CA ASN A 105 -3.88 17.21 -0.84
C ASN A 105 -5.36 16.79 -0.97
N GLY A 106 -6.24 17.74 -1.29
CA GLY A 106 -7.68 17.50 -1.39
C GLY A 106 -8.45 17.86 -0.14
N SER A 107 -9.73 17.51 -0.10
CA SER A 107 -10.61 17.73 1.06
C SER A 107 -11.53 16.54 1.31
N ARG A 108 -12.20 16.54 2.47
CA ARG A 108 -13.26 15.56 2.78
C ARG A 108 -14.51 15.75 1.93
N ASP A 109 -14.69 16.96 1.40
CA ASP A 109 -15.86 17.32 0.57
C ASP A 109 -15.70 16.88 -0.90
N GLY A 110 -14.57 16.21 -1.22
CA GLY A 110 -14.32 15.61 -2.53
C GLY A 110 -13.46 16.47 -3.46
N ASP A 111 -12.86 17.55 -2.97
CA ASP A 111 -11.89 18.29 -3.79
C ASP A 111 -10.66 17.43 -4.07
N GLU A 112 -10.19 17.46 -5.28
CA GLU A 112 -8.98 16.75 -5.69
C GLU A 112 -7.70 17.46 -5.19
N PRO A 113 -6.61 16.70 -5.00
CA PRO A 113 -5.29 17.29 -4.76
C PRO A 113 -4.86 18.19 -5.90
N ALA A 114 -4.09 19.25 -5.58
CA ALA A 114 -3.44 20.03 -6.61
C ALA A 114 -2.46 19.17 -7.43
N ALA A 115 -2.19 19.54 -8.68
CA ALA A 115 -1.33 18.74 -9.56
C ALA A 115 0.05 18.48 -8.94
N TYR A 116 0.57 17.25 -9.14
CA TYR A 116 1.81 16.73 -8.53
C TYR A 116 3.07 17.57 -8.78
N ARG A 117 3.07 18.42 -9.78
CA ARG A 117 4.15 19.39 -10.03
C ARG A 117 4.22 20.52 -9.00
N TYR A 118 3.12 20.80 -8.29
CA TYR A 118 3.05 21.86 -7.28
C TYR A 118 3.22 21.31 -5.86
N THR A 119 2.68 20.15 -5.58
CA THR A 119 2.71 19.51 -4.24
C THR A 119 4.06 18.88 -3.95
N GLU A 120 4.35 18.74 -2.66
CA GLU A 120 5.58 18.14 -2.16
C GLU A 120 5.27 17.11 -1.09
N CYS A 121 6.11 16.08 -1.01
CA CYS A 121 5.91 14.99 -0.06
C CYS A 121 7.24 14.46 0.49
N LYS A 122 7.16 13.68 1.54
CA LYS A 122 8.22 12.86 2.11
C LYS A 122 7.60 11.78 2.99
N LEU A 123 8.37 10.77 3.37
CA LEU A 123 7.92 9.78 4.34
C LEU A 123 7.59 10.44 5.68
N SER A 124 6.52 10.01 6.33
CA SER A 124 6.27 10.36 7.73
C SER A 124 7.12 9.48 8.64
N LYS A 125 7.21 9.80 9.93
CA LYS A 125 7.90 8.94 10.91
C LYS A 125 7.30 7.53 10.95
N ILE A 126 5.97 7.42 10.89
CA ILE A 126 5.29 6.12 10.86
C ILE A 126 5.55 5.39 9.53
N GLY A 127 5.59 6.12 8.41
CA GLY A 127 5.98 5.56 7.11
C GLY A 127 7.40 5.01 7.13
N GLU A 128 8.33 5.62 7.83
CA GLU A 128 9.70 5.08 8.02
C GLU A 128 9.72 3.81 8.86
N GLU A 129 8.88 3.72 9.92
CA GLU A 129 8.78 2.51 10.75
C GLU A 129 8.23 1.30 9.98
N MET A 130 7.45 1.52 8.91
CA MET A 130 7.04 0.45 8.01
C MET A 130 8.20 -0.18 7.23
N LEU A 131 9.32 0.54 7.09
CA LEU A 131 10.46 0.18 6.25
C LEU A 131 11.77 -0.03 7.06
N ALA A 132 11.76 0.24 8.36
CA ALA A 132 12.96 0.33 9.19
C ALA A 132 13.85 -0.92 9.15
N ASP A 133 13.27 -2.10 9.03
CA ASP A 133 13.98 -3.37 9.06
C ASP A 133 14.15 -4.03 7.67
N ILE A 134 13.80 -3.33 6.59
CA ILE A 134 13.81 -3.88 5.22
C ILE A 134 15.18 -4.41 4.77
N LYS A 135 16.28 -3.83 5.30
CA LYS A 135 17.66 -4.25 4.97
C LYS A 135 18.19 -5.39 5.85
N LYS A 136 17.37 -5.92 6.77
CA LYS A 136 17.79 -6.95 7.73
C LYS A 136 17.46 -8.38 7.30
N ASN A 137 17.15 -8.62 6.03
CA ASN A 137 16.76 -9.93 5.49
C ASN A 137 15.54 -10.53 6.22
N THR A 138 14.52 -9.72 6.44
CA THR A 138 13.30 -10.06 7.19
C THR A 138 12.09 -10.32 6.30
N ILE A 139 12.23 -10.12 4.99
CA ILE A 139 11.15 -10.21 4.00
C ILE A 139 11.62 -10.94 2.75
N ASP A 140 10.65 -11.43 1.98
CA ASP A 140 10.89 -11.99 0.66
C ASP A 140 10.88 -10.89 -0.41
N TRP A 141 11.64 -11.13 -1.48
CA TRP A 141 11.79 -10.23 -2.61
C TRP A 141 11.29 -10.90 -3.89
N GLN A 142 10.72 -10.14 -4.77
CA GLN A 142 10.32 -10.58 -6.11
C GLN A 142 10.87 -9.64 -7.18
N ASN A 143 10.96 -10.11 -8.42
CA ASN A 143 11.35 -9.26 -9.52
C ASN A 143 10.28 -8.20 -9.79
N ALA A 144 10.70 -6.96 -10.05
CA ALA A 144 9.84 -5.93 -10.59
C ALA A 144 9.41 -6.28 -12.04
N TYR A 145 8.46 -5.55 -12.59
CA TYR A 145 7.95 -5.83 -13.94
C TYR A 145 9.03 -5.73 -15.05
N THR A 146 10.13 -5.05 -14.79
CA THR A 146 11.27 -4.93 -15.72
C THR A 146 12.25 -6.09 -15.65
N ASP A 147 12.14 -6.96 -14.64
CA ASP A 147 13.12 -8.00 -14.29
C ASP A 147 14.56 -7.48 -14.00
N GLU A 148 14.77 -6.17 -14.02
CA GLU A 148 16.08 -5.55 -13.77
C GLU A 148 16.28 -5.23 -12.28
N GLU A 149 15.20 -5.00 -11.55
CA GLU A 149 15.19 -4.64 -10.13
C GLU A 149 14.32 -5.61 -9.31
N GLN A 150 14.47 -5.55 -8.00
CA GLN A 150 13.64 -6.31 -7.07
C GLN A 150 12.75 -5.37 -6.24
N GLU A 151 11.57 -5.82 -5.95
CA GLU A 151 10.62 -5.16 -5.05
C GLU A 151 10.26 -6.08 -3.88
N PRO A 152 9.93 -5.51 -2.69
CA PRO A 152 9.52 -6.31 -1.54
C PRO A 152 8.12 -6.90 -1.76
N VAL A 153 7.94 -8.17 -1.39
CA VAL A 153 6.62 -8.83 -1.43
C VAL A 153 5.67 -8.18 -0.42
N TYR A 154 6.19 -7.84 0.77
CA TYR A 154 5.52 -7.03 1.80
C TYR A 154 6.56 -6.23 2.59
N LEU A 155 6.13 -5.21 3.33
CA LEU A 155 7.03 -4.41 4.16
C LEU A 155 7.15 -5.00 5.57
N PRO A 156 8.36 -4.94 6.20
CA PRO A 156 8.60 -5.44 7.54
C PRO A 156 8.10 -4.46 8.61
N GLY A 157 6.84 -4.06 8.53
CA GLY A 157 6.26 -3.03 9.41
C GLY A 157 6.42 -3.36 10.89
N ARG A 158 6.95 -2.41 11.67
CA ARG A 158 7.06 -2.52 13.13
C ARG A 158 5.74 -2.26 13.84
N ILE A 159 4.73 -1.81 13.12
CA ILE A 159 3.39 -1.56 13.62
C ILE A 159 2.38 -2.40 12.85
N PRO A 160 1.32 -2.90 13.49
CA PRO A 160 0.25 -3.64 12.83
C PRO A 160 -0.67 -2.69 12.05
N ASN A 161 -0.20 -2.25 10.88
CA ASN A 161 -0.83 -1.19 10.09
C ASN A 161 -2.29 -1.49 9.76
N LEU A 162 -2.63 -2.76 9.47
CA LEU A 162 -3.99 -3.21 9.19
C LEU A 162 -5.00 -2.83 10.29
N ILE A 163 -4.60 -2.95 11.55
CA ILE A 163 -5.49 -2.63 12.67
C ILE A 163 -5.40 -1.13 13.00
N VAL A 164 -4.24 -0.53 12.88
CA VAL A 164 -3.99 0.86 13.28
C VAL A 164 -4.61 1.85 12.30
N ASN A 165 -4.39 1.69 11.00
CA ASN A 165 -4.95 2.55 9.97
C ASN A 165 -6.28 2.04 9.43
N GLY A 166 -6.53 0.74 9.53
CA GLY A 166 -7.66 0.13 8.87
C GLY A 166 -7.54 0.18 7.35
N THR A 167 -8.40 -0.52 6.68
CA THR A 167 -8.38 -0.56 5.22
C THR A 167 -9.75 -0.86 4.64
N SER A 168 -9.93 -0.47 3.39
CA SER A 168 -11.05 -0.92 2.59
C SER A 168 -10.60 -1.25 1.17
N GLY A 169 -11.13 -2.33 0.62
CA GLY A 169 -10.85 -2.75 -0.73
C GLY A 169 -12.05 -3.47 -1.34
N ILE A 170 -12.35 -3.16 -2.60
CA ILE A 170 -13.40 -3.81 -3.36
C ILE A 170 -12.75 -4.44 -4.58
N ALA A 171 -12.86 -5.76 -4.68
CA ALA A 171 -12.40 -6.56 -5.79
C ALA A 171 -13.58 -7.28 -6.47
N TRP A 172 -13.29 -8.15 -7.43
CA TRP A 172 -14.30 -9.02 -8.01
C TRP A 172 -14.68 -10.12 -7.01
N ALA A 173 -15.97 -10.22 -6.69
CA ALA A 173 -16.56 -11.18 -5.77
C ALA A 173 -16.00 -11.13 -4.32
N MET A 174 -15.11 -10.19 -4.00
CA MET A 174 -14.52 -10.02 -2.67
C MET A 174 -14.45 -8.55 -2.28
N ALA A 175 -14.64 -8.29 -0.97
CA ALA A 175 -14.42 -6.97 -0.39
C ALA A 175 -13.84 -7.15 1.02
N CYS A 176 -13.02 -6.21 1.45
CA CYS A 176 -12.56 -6.12 2.83
C CYS A 176 -12.84 -4.73 3.39
N SER A 177 -13.08 -4.66 4.69
CA SER A 177 -13.25 -3.41 5.43
C SER A 177 -12.83 -3.61 6.87
N PHE A 178 -11.79 -2.90 7.29
CA PHE A 178 -11.28 -2.90 8.66
C PHE A 178 -11.31 -1.47 9.20
N ALA A 179 -11.86 -1.31 10.41
CA ALA A 179 -11.88 -0.01 11.08
C ALA A 179 -10.49 0.35 11.63
N PRO A 180 -10.12 1.64 11.66
CA PRO A 180 -8.88 2.10 12.26
C PRO A 180 -8.98 2.14 13.80
N HIS A 181 -7.88 1.78 14.50
CA HIS A 181 -7.80 1.76 15.96
C HIS A 181 -6.70 2.70 16.49
N ASN A 182 -6.72 2.94 17.79
CA ASN A 182 -5.69 3.74 18.46
C ASN A 182 -4.39 2.93 18.57
N LEU A 183 -3.28 3.54 18.15
CA LEU A 183 -1.97 2.88 18.16
C LEU A 183 -1.54 2.40 19.56
N THR A 184 -1.77 3.21 20.58
CA THR A 184 -1.40 2.86 21.98
C THR A 184 -2.18 1.64 22.44
N GLU A 185 -3.50 1.62 22.24
CA GLU A 185 -4.38 0.51 22.61
C GLU A 185 -4.02 -0.79 21.85
N VAL A 186 -3.71 -0.66 20.57
CA VAL A 186 -3.27 -1.80 19.74
C VAL A 186 -1.93 -2.37 20.25
N MET A 187 -0.99 -1.51 20.61
CA MET A 187 0.31 -1.95 21.14
C MET A 187 0.18 -2.58 22.53
N GLU A 188 -0.67 -2.03 23.40
CA GLU A 188 -0.98 -2.62 24.71
C GLU A 188 -1.63 -4.00 24.56
N ALA A 189 -2.57 -4.12 23.62
CA ALA A 189 -3.20 -5.41 23.31
C ALA A 189 -2.18 -6.43 22.75
N ALA A 190 -1.25 -5.99 21.91
CA ALA A 190 -0.19 -6.85 21.37
C ALA A 190 0.76 -7.35 22.47
N ILE A 191 1.16 -6.47 23.41
CA ILE A 191 1.96 -6.84 24.58
C ILE A 191 1.20 -7.84 25.45
N TYR A 192 -0.08 -7.58 25.72
CA TYR A 192 -0.91 -8.50 26.49
C TYR A 192 -1.00 -9.88 25.84
N LEU A 193 -1.13 -9.97 24.53
CA LEU A 193 -1.15 -11.26 23.80
C LEU A 193 0.18 -12.01 23.88
N LEU A 194 1.30 -11.31 23.83
CA LEU A 194 2.62 -11.94 24.00
C LEU A 194 2.77 -12.58 25.38
N ASP A 195 2.25 -11.91 26.42
CA ASP A 195 2.27 -12.42 27.79
C ASP A 195 1.21 -13.51 28.03
N ASN A 196 0.13 -13.50 27.24
CA ASN A 196 -1.03 -14.40 27.40
C ASN A 196 -1.48 -15.01 26.06
N PRO A 197 -0.71 -15.88 25.42
CA PRO A 197 -0.95 -16.32 24.03
C PRO A 197 -2.23 -17.15 23.82
N THR A 198 -2.92 -17.56 24.89
CA THR A 198 -4.20 -18.29 24.82
C THR A 198 -5.44 -17.39 24.98
N SER A 199 -5.27 -16.08 25.13
CA SER A 199 -6.34 -15.12 25.42
C SER A 199 -6.93 -14.48 24.17
N TYR A 200 -7.88 -15.14 23.52
CA TYR A 200 -8.52 -14.60 22.29
C TYR A 200 -9.55 -13.50 22.53
N ILE A 201 -10.33 -13.58 23.61
CA ILE A 201 -11.53 -12.75 23.81
C ILE A 201 -11.20 -11.36 24.37
N VAL A 202 -10.17 -11.25 25.19
CA VAL A 202 -9.83 -10.00 25.89
C VAL A 202 -9.28 -8.95 24.94
N VAL A 203 -8.58 -9.34 23.88
CA VAL A 203 -8.04 -8.40 22.88
C VAL A 203 -9.14 -7.71 22.08
N THR A 204 -10.19 -8.44 21.74
CA THR A 204 -11.36 -7.89 21.03
C THR A 204 -12.11 -6.87 21.91
N ALA A 205 -12.18 -7.10 23.22
CA ALA A 205 -12.83 -6.21 24.17
C ALA A 205 -11.99 -4.97 24.51
N ALA A 206 -10.66 -5.06 24.41
CA ALA A 206 -9.76 -3.91 24.63
C ALA A 206 -9.66 -2.99 23.40
N LEU A 207 -10.06 -3.47 22.24
CA LEU A 207 -10.10 -2.70 20.99
C LEU A 207 -11.51 -2.13 20.67
N ALA A 208 -12.53 -2.43 21.46
CA ALA A 208 -13.90 -1.95 21.35
C ALA A 208 -14.13 -0.69 22.20
#